data_be1bea136c8f6bf626f32e267c541ce7
#
_entry.id   be1bea136c8f6bf626f32e267c541ce7
#
_cell.length_a   1.000
_cell.length_b   1.000
_cell.length_c   1.000
_cell.angle_alpha   90.00
_cell.angle_beta   90.00
_cell.angle_gamma   90.00
#
_symmetry.space_group_name_H-M   'P 1'
#
loop_
_entity.id
_entity.type
_entity.pdbx_description
1 polymer ?
#
loop_
_entity_poly.entity_id
_entity_poly.type
_entity_poly.pdbx_seq_one_letter_code
_entity_poly.pdbx_strand_id
1 'polypeptide(L)'
;MSARQGALLAAVIAFTAGFAASASSQTAEDLKNDHLTPGDVLVYGMGYSGQRYSPLTQINKDNAARLVPVWAYSITDNRGAEGFPVIKDGVIYTTAHNATMAIDALTGSQIWRANHEYPPETLRVVCCGIVNRGAAIYNGKIIRALLDNQIVALDAKTGKEVWRTKSPAPTSTENGYAMTGAPLVANGVVIAGVAGAEFSHRGFLEGYDAETGKHLWRHYNIPAQGEPGSETWHGESYLTGGGSSWVTGTYDPELDLVYWGTGNPAPWNPRARAGDNLHTNSIIAIRPKTGERVWAFQTTPADPFDYDGVHTPVIATIPAQGQPRRVVIQANRGGFLYVLDAKDGKLLAANAYGKVNWADGIDMRTGRPKHTQVYHDALAGKKVTVWPSVSGVTNWQHMSFSPRTGLLYINTLHVGMTYEAPEPPKLVPGKPSGTPTVRRTVVLDDPNVRGYLKAVDPMTGKSTWETPYKSPNYSSTLVTASNLVFTGTMTGEFQALDADTGKILWSFQTPSGIVGQPVTWERNGRQYVTVMSGIGGVYALRSGDPNLKNVPAGASLWTFALFDK
;
A
#
# COMPACT_ATOMS: atom_id res chain seq x y z
N MET A 1 -20.33 -30.13 -87.33
CA MET A 1 -20.23 -31.07 -86.18
C MET A 1 -19.44 -30.38 -85.05
N SER A 2 -20.13 -29.86 -84.05
CA SER A 2 -19.56 -29.01 -83.05
C SER A 2 -19.51 -29.80 -81.68
N ALA A 3 -18.32 -29.82 -81.10
CA ALA A 3 -18.12 -30.32 -79.76
C ALA A 3 -18.11 -29.14 -78.78
N ARG A 4 -19.04 -29.14 -77.85
CA ARG A 4 -19.12 -28.18 -76.73
C ARG A 4 -18.23 -28.70 -75.60
N GLN A 5 -17.28 -27.87 -75.20
CA GLN A 5 -16.51 -28.05 -73.95
C GLN A 5 -17.24 -27.34 -72.82
N GLY A 6 -17.62 -28.13 -71.84
CA GLY A 6 -18.14 -27.61 -70.57
C GLY A 6 -17.02 -27.38 -69.59
N ALA A 7 -16.86 -26.14 -69.08
CA ALA A 7 -15.95 -25.79 -67.99
C ALA A 7 -16.65 -25.94 -66.64
N LEU A 8 -16.14 -26.82 -65.78
CA LEU A 8 -16.54 -26.89 -64.36
C LEU A 8 -15.75 -25.80 -63.58
N LEU A 9 -16.49 -24.86 -63.03
CA LEU A 9 -15.96 -23.94 -61.99
C LEU A 9 -16.03 -24.66 -60.65
N ALA A 10 -14.87 -25.00 -60.07
CA ALA A 10 -14.77 -25.43 -58.69
C ALA A 10 -14.65 -24.18 -57.76
N ALA A 11 -15.67 -23.88 -57.00
CA ALA A 11 -15.62 -22.87 -55.96
C ALA A 11 -14.89 -23.40 -54.72
N VAL A 12 -13.69 -22.88 -54.45
CA VAL A 12 -12.95 -23.12 -53.19
C VAL A 12 -13.52 -22.18 -52.12
N ILE A 13 -14.33 -22.70 -51.19
CA ILE A 13 -14.75 -21.98 -50.00
C ILE A 13 -13.62 -22.11 -48.98
N ALA A 14 -12.84 -21.04 -48.82
CA ALA A 14 -11.87 -20.93 -47.74
C ALA A 14 -12.61 -20.64 -46.43
N PHE A 15 -12.73 -21.65 -45.56
CA PHE A 15 -13.12 -21.46 -44.15
C PHE A 15 -11.96 -20.77 -43.41
N THR A 16 -12.02 -19.47 -43.21
CA THR A 16 -11.21 -18.79 -42.19
C THR A 16 -11.82 -19.08 -40.85
N ALA A 17 -11.28 -20.09 -40.15
CA ALA A 17 -11.53 -20.28 -38.74
C ALA A 17 -10.85 -19.13 -37.99
N GLY A 18 -11.64 -18.08 -37.70
CA GLY A 18 -11.23 -17.06 -36.75
C GLY A 18 -11.10 -17.70 -35.38
N PHE A 19 -9.87 -17.94 -34.94
CA PHE A 19 -9.61 -18.18 -33.52
C PHE A 19 -9.97 -16.90 -32.78
N ALA A 20 -11.19 -16.82 -32.27
CA ALA A 20 -11.51 -15.91 -31.19
C ALA A 20 -10.67 -16.37 -30.01
N ALA A 21 -9.53 -15.70 -29.76
CA ALA A 21 -8.83 -15.84 -28.50
C ALA A 21 -9.85 -15.50 -27.41
N SER A 22 -10.34 -16.49 -26.70
CA SER A 22 -11.11 -16.28 -25.49
C SER A 22 -10.21 -15.49 -24.55
N ALA A 23 -10.55 -14.23 -24.28
CA ALA A 23 -9.84 -13.47 -23.25
C ALA A 23 -9.93 -14.30 -21.97
N SER A 24 -8.79 -14.84 -21.54
CA SER A 24 -8.75 -15.65 -20.33
C SER A 24 -9.17 -14.78 -19.15
N SER A 25 -10.20 -15.18 -18.45
CA SER A 25 -10.61 -14.54 -17.20
C SER A 25 -9.49 -14.75 -16.17
N GLN A 26 -9.16 -13.70 -15.40
CA GLN A 26 -8.14 -13.77 -14.35
C GLN A 26 -8.68 -14.60 -13.19
N THR A 27 -8.26 -15.86 -13.14
CA THR A 27 -8.71 -16.82 -12.13
C THR A 27 -7.92 -16.64 -10.82
N ALA A 28 -8.34 -17.31 -9.76
CA ALA A 28 -7.58 -17.37 -8.52
C ALA A 28 -6.18 -17.96 -8.73
N GLU A 29 -6.02 -18.88 -9.70
CA GLU A 29 -4.72 -19.47 -10.05
C GLU A 29 -3.82 -18.46 -10.77
N ASP A 30 -4.36 -17.62 -11.67
CA ASP A 30 -3.58 -16.55 -12.31
C ASP A 30 -3.05 -15.55 -11.28
N LEU A 31 -3.88 -15.16 -10.30
CA LEU A 31 -3.44 -14.28 -9.22
C LEU A 31 -2.37 -14.91 -8.34
N LYS A 32 -2.47 -16.22 -8.07
CA LYS A 32 -1.46 -16.97 -7.31
C LYS A 32 -0.12 -17.00 -8.03
N ASN A 33 -0.16 -17.10 -9.35
CA ASN A 33 1.00 -17.22 -10.23
C ASN A 33 1.46 -15.87 -10.83
N ASP A 34 0.91 -14.73 -10.40
CA ASP A 34 1.25 -13.39 -10.92
C ASP A 34 2.77 -13.13 -10.98
N HIS A 35 3.50 -13.56 -9.95
CA HIS A 35 4.95 -13.44 -9.87
C HIS A 35 5.72 -14.26 -10.94
N LEU A 36 5.06 -15.22 -11.61
CA LEU A 36 5.59 -16.05 -12.70
C LEU A 36 5.24 -15.50 -14.09
N THR A 37 4.35 -14.50 -14.18
CA THR A 37 3.85 -13.91 -15.42
C THR A 37 4.27 -12.45 -15.58
N PRO A 38 5.58 -12.16 -15.80
CA PRO A 38 6.13 -10.80 -15.73
C PRO A 38 5.62 -9.85 -16.85
N GLY A 39 4.84 -10.34 -17.80
CA GLY A 39 4.12 -9.53 -18.79
C GLY A 39 2.93 -8.78 -18.21
N ASP A 40 2.38 -9.24 -17.09
CA ASP A 40 1.23 -8.69 -16.38
C ASP A 40 1.62 -8.24 -14.96
N VAL A 41 0.74 -7.52 -14.28
CA VAL A 41 0.81 -7.13 -12.87
C VAL A 41 -0.61 -7.22 -12.31
N LEU A 42 -0.98 -8.36 -11.76
CA LEU A 42 -2.36 -8.68 -11.41
C LEU A 42 -2.69 -8.37 -9.95
N VAL A 43 -1.69 -8.48 -9.06
CA VAL A 43 -1.87 -8.35 -7.62
C VAL A 43 -1.17 -7.11 -7.08
N TYR A 44 -1.84 -6.41 -6.19
CA TYR A 44 -1.25 -5.30 -5.43
C TYR A 44 0.03 -5.75 -4.74
N GLY A 45 1.14 -5.04 -5.00
CA GLY A 45 2.46 -5.45 -4.49
C GLY A 45 3.24 -6.38 -5.43
N MET A 46 2.77 -6.59 -6.68
CA MET A 46 3.41 -7.44 -7.71
C MET A 46 3.53 -8.90 -7.25
N GLY A 47 2.39 -9.49 -6.95
CA GLY A 47 2.22 -10.84 -6.43
C GLY A 47 1.78 -10.86 -4.97
N TYR A 48 1.17 -11.96 -4.57
CA TYR A 48 0.59 -12.13 -3.24
C TYR A 48 1.57 -11.97 -2.08
N SER A 49 2.86 -12.20 -2.32
CA SER A 49 3.90 -12.02 -1.30
C SER A 49 4.24 -10.55 -0.99
N GLY A 50 3.77 -9.59 -1.80
CA GLY A 50 4.04 -8.18 -1.62
C GLY A 50 5.52 -7.78 -1.75
N GLN A 51 6.36 -8.64 -2.37
CA GLN A 51 7.81 -8.40 -2.47
C GLN A 51 8.17 -7.24 -3.41
N ARG A 52 7.27 -6.86 -4.31
CA ARG A 52 7.54 -5.83 -5.34
C ARG A 52 8.86 -6.11 -6.08
N TYR A 53 9.04 -7.38 -6.38
CA TYR A 53 10.18 -7.92 -7.11
C TYR A 53 9.73 -8.38 -8.50
N SER A 54 10.51 -8.02 -9.52
CA SER A 54 10.27 -8.49 -10.89
C SER A 54 11.43 -9.33 -11.39
N PRO A 55 11.18 -10.49 -12.02
CA PRO A 55 12.22 -11.32 -12.65
C PRO A 55 12.75 -10.71 -13.95
N LEU A 56 12.19 -9.63 -14.47
CA LEU A 56 12.61 -8.98 -15.71
C LEU A 56 14.03 -8.41 -15.61
N THR A 57 14.82 -8.59 -16.71
CA THR A 57 16.24 -8.23 -16.73
C THR A 57 16.68 -7.40 -17.95
N GLN A 58 15.77 -7.11 -18.90
CA GLN A 58 16.12 -6.35 -20.10
C GLN A 58 16.63 -4.95 -19.75
N ILE A 59 15.95 -4.26 -18.81
CA ILE A 59 16.45 -3.03 -18.21
C ILE A 59 17.40 -3.42 -17.08
N ASN A 60 18.67 -3.02 -17.19
CA ASN A 60 19.74 -3.40 -16.28
C ASN A 60 20.71 -2.24 -16.01
N LYS A 61 21.74 -2.47 -15.19
CA LYS A 61 22.69 -1.43 -14.77
C LYS A 61 23.44 -0.78 -15.95
N ASP A 62 23.72 -1.54 -17.02
CA ASP A 62 24.50 -1.06 -18.15
C ASP A 62 23.69 -0.20 -19.12
N ASN A 63 22.36 -0.34 -19.12
CA ASN A 63 21.49 0.33 -20.06
C ASN A 63 20.41 1.23 -19.43
N ALA A 64 20.27 1.26 -18.12
CA ALA A 64 19.27 2.07 -17.42
C ALA A 64 19.33 3.57 -17.81
N ALA A 65 20.54 4.09 -18.08
CA ALA A 65 20.75 5.46 -18.53
C ALA A 65 20.06 5.78 -19.89
N ARG A 66 19.62 4.76 -20.62
CA ARG A 66 18.90 4.89 -21.92
C ARG A 66 17.38 4.85 -21.77
N LEU A 67 16.84 4.83 -20.55
CA LEU A 67 15.41 4.92 -20.32
C LEU A 67 14.85 6.27 -20.78
N VAL A 68 13.77 6.23 -21.54
CA VAL A 68 13.03 7.39 -22.01
C VAL A 68 11.54 7.22 -21.76
N PRO A 69 10.77 8.30 -21.59
CA PRO A 69 9.32 8.20 -21.55
C PRO A 69 8.80 7.79 -22.93
N VAL A 70 7.91 6.81 -22.97
CA VAL A 70 7.24 6.34 -24.21
C VAL A 70 5.95 7.11 -24.42
N TRP A 71 5.22 7.33 -23.32
CA TRP A 71 3.99 8.11 -23.30
C TRP A 71 3.68 8.58 -21.86
N ALA A 72 2.81 9.58 -21.78
CA ALA A 72 2.20 10.03 -20.53
C ALA A 72 0.70 10.25 -20.73
N TYR A 73 -0.09 9.92 -19.70
CA TYR A 73 -1.54 10.10 -19.69
C TYR A 73 -1.96 10.99 -18.51
N SER A 74 -2.77 12.03 -18.78
CA SER A 74 -3.32 12.91 -17.74
C SER A 74 -4.48 12.23 -17.00
N ILE A 75 -4.36 12.12 -15.66
CA ILE A 75 -5.41 11.52 -14.83
C ILE A 75 -6.54 12.51 -14.53
N THR A 76 -6.33 13.81 -14.80
CA THR A 76 -7.30 14.88 -14.53
C THR A 76 -7.71 14.96 -13.05
N ASP A 77 -6.74 14.78 -12.16
CA ASP A 77 -6.88 14.91 -10.71
C ASP A 77 -5.69 15.70 -10.15
N ASN A 78 -5.88 16.40 -9.04
CA ASN A 78 -4.82 17.18 -8.37
C ASN A 78 -4.73 16.91 -6.86
N ARG A 79 -5.27 15.77 -6.40
CA ARG A 79 -5.39 15.45 -4.97
C ARG A 79 -4.33 14.48 -4.45
N GLY A 80 -3.46 14.01 -5.31
CA GLY A 80 -2.44 13.03 -5.01
C GLY A 80 -2.67 11.70 -5.73
N ALA A 81 -1.63 11.22 -6.41
CA ALA A 81 -1.66 10.01 -7.21
C ALA A 81 -0.98 8.85 -6.45
N GLU A 82 -1.68 8.28 -5.45
CA GLU A 82 -1.18 7.20 -4.60
C GLU A 82 -1.45 5.80 -5.18
N GLY A 83 -2.03 5.72 -6.39
CA GLY A 83 -2.53 4.48 -6.97
C GLY A 83 -1.44 3.47 -7.33
N PHE A 84 -1.85 2.21 -7.35
CA PHE A 84 -1.09 1.08 -7.90
C PHE A 84 -1.71 0.69 -9.24
N PRO A 85 -0.95 0.70 -10.36
CA PRO A 85 -1.44 0.23 -11.64
C PRO A 85 -1.53 -1.30 -11.67
N VAL A 86 -2.70 -1.84 -12.04
CA VAL A 86 -2.88 -3.26 -12.41
C VAL A 86 -2.72 -3.36 -13.91
N ILE A 87 -2.03 -4.38 -14.40
CA ILE A 87 -1.75 -4.56 -15.83
C ILE A 87 -2.16 -5.97 -16.25
N LYS A 88 -2.98 -6.06 -17.30
CA LYS A 88 -3.41 -7.34 -17.87
C LYS A 88 -3.56 -7.24 -19.38
N ASP A 89 -2.92 -8.16 -20.09
CA ASP A 89 -3.02 -8.31 -21.55
C ASP A 89 -2.81 -6.99 -22.35
N GLY A 90 -1.90 -6.13 -21.87
CA GLY A 90 -1.59 -4.85 -22.49
C GLY A 90 -2.59 -3.74 -22.16
N VAL A 91 -3.40 -3.89 -21.12
CA VAL A 91 -4.26 -2.84 -20.56
C VAL A 91 -3.81 -2.49 -19.14
N ILE A 92 -3.60 -1.19 -18.90
CA ILE A 92 -3.34 -0.67 -17.54
C ILE A 92 -4.64 -0.19 -16.95
N TYR A 93 -4.98 -0.72 -15.77
CA TYR A 93 -6.09 -0.25 -14.94
C TYR A 93 -5.53 0.57 -13.78
N THR A 94 -6.00 1.80 -13.67
CA THR A 94 -5.56 2.71 -12.61
C THR A 94 -6.72 3.51 -12.05
N THR A 95 -6.51 4.17 -10.91
CA THR A 95 -7.56 4.89 -10.19
C THR A 95 -7.14 6.31 -9.83
N ALA A 96 -8.11 7.22 -9.87
CA ALA A 96 -8.10 8.48 -9.13
C ALA A 96 -9.09 8.38 -7.96
N HIS A 97 -9.21 9.40 -7.12
CA HIS A 97 -10.17 9.33 -6.00
C HIS A 97 -11.60 9.05 -6.50
N ASN A 98 -12.01 9.61 -7.62
CA ASN A 98 -13.36 9.56 -8.18
C ASN A 98 -13.46 8.87 -9.55
N ALA A 99 -12.44 8.17 -10.01
CA ALA A 99 -12.47 7.51 -11.32
C ALA A 99 -11.66 6.22 -11.33
N THR A 100 -12.09 5.29 -12.16
CA THR A 100 -11.34 4.10 -12.59
C THR A 100 -11.12 4.22 -14.10
N MET A 101 -9.93 3.91 -14.58
CA MET A 101 -9.54 4.08 -15.97
C MET A 101 -8.87 2.83 -16.50
N ALA A 102 -9.17 2.47 -17.74
CA ALA A 102 -8.42 1.50 -18.54
C ALA A 102 -7.68 2.25 -19.66
N ILE A 103 -6.41 1.97 -19.79
CA ILE A 103 -5.48 2.66 -20.69
C ILE A 103 -4.73 1.59 -21.48
N ASP A 104 -4.64 1.76 -22.81
CA ASP A 104 -3.79 0.91 -23.63
C ASP A 104 -2.32 1.08 -23.20
N ALA A 105 -1.70 -0.02 -22.78
CA ALA A 105 -0.39 0.01 -22.15
C ALA A 105 0.73 0.40 -23.13
N LEU A 106 0.56 0.17 -24.44
CA LEU A 106 1.57 0.49 -25.46
C LEU A 106 1.48 1.93 -25.95
N THR A 107 0.27 2.50 -26.01
CA THR A 107 0.02 3.81 -26.61
C THR A 107 -0.31 4.92 -25.61
N GLY A 108 -0.73 4.56 -24.38
CA GLY A 108 -1.24 5.51 -23.40
C GLY A 108 -2.65 6.04 -23.71
N SER A 109 -3.34 5.47 -24.72
CA SER A 109 -4.69 5.89 -25.11
C SER A 109 -5.74 5.38 -24.12
N GLN A 110 -6.68 6.24 -23.72
CA GLN A 110 -7.79 5.83 -22.87
C GLN A 110 -8.72 4.88 -23.62
N ILE A 111 -8.95 3.69 -23.04
CA ILE A 111 -9.94 2.73 -23.54
C ILE A 111 -11.31 3.07 -22.96
N TRP A 112 -11.39 3.20 -21.63
CA TRP A 112 -12.59 3.65 -20.95
C TRP A 112 -12.25 4.38 -19.64
N ARG A 113 -13.22 5.16 -19.15
CA ARG A 113 -13.18 5.84 -17.85
C ARG A 113 -14.54 5.71 -17.18
N ALA A 114 -14.59 5.19 -15.97
CA ALA A 114 -15.78 5.13 -15.12
C ALA A 114 -15.62 6.12 -13.97
N ASN A 115 -16.47 7.14 -13.93
CA ASN A 115 -16.48 8.14 -12.86
C ASN A 115 -17.38 7.68 -11.71
N HIS A 116 -17.01 8.12 -10.48
CA HIS A 116 -17.75 7.88 -9.25
C HIS A 116 -18.07 9.23 -8.63
N GLU A 117 -19.34 9.53 -8.48
CA GLU A 117 -19.79 10.76 -7.85
C GLU A 117 -20.01 10.52 -6.35
N TYR A 118 -19.47 11.40 -5.54
CA TYR A 118 -19.63 11.38 -4.10
C TYR A 118 -20.47 12.57 -3.64
N PRO A 119 -21.36 12.37 -2.64
CA PRO A 119 -21.95 13.52 -1.94
C PRO A 119 -20.84 14.43 -1.38
N PRO A 120 -20.99 15.76 -1.47
CA PRO A 120 -19.97 16.71 -0.98
C PRO A 120 -19.59 16.49 0.49
N GLU A 121 -20.51 15.98 1.29
CA GLU A 121 -20.33 15.65 2.71
C GLU A 121 -19.32 14.52 2.90
N THR A 122 -19.30 13.52 2.02
CA THR A 122 -18.34 12.41 2.06
C THR A 122 -16.91 12.91 2.05
N LEU A 123 -16.60 13.88 1.19
CA LEU A 123 -15.25 14.39 1.03
C LEU A 123 -14.76 15.20 2.24
N ARG A 124 -15.67 15.67 3.11
CA ARG A 124 -15.35 16.43 4.33
C ARG A 124 -14.91 15.53 5.48
N VAL A 125 -15.31 14.26 5.46
CA VAL A 125 -15.08 13.30 6.55
C VAL A 125 -14.11 12.18 6.15
N VAL A 126 -13.43 12.30 5.01
CA VAL A 126 -12.35 11.38 4.62
C VAL A 126 -11.05 11.86 5.25
N CYS A 127 -10.44 11.03 6.10
CA CYS A 127 -9.17 11.37 6.73
C CYS A 127 -8.02 11.42 5.73
N CYS A 128 -7.12 12.34 6.00
CA CYS A 128 -5.71 12.29 5.60
C CYS A 128 -5.44 12.47 4.10
N GLY A 129 -6.42 12.93 3.36
CA GLY A 129 -6.40 13.15 1.93
C GLY A 129 -7.51 12.39 1.21
N ILE A 130 -8.01 12.99 0.14
CA ILE A 130 -9.04 12.40 -0.72
C ILE A 130 -8.31 11.59 -1.80
N VAL A 131 -8.00 10.34 -1.49
CA VAL A 131 -7.14 9.47 -2.31
C VAL A 131 -7.78 8.10 -2.55
N ASN A 132 -7.29 7.40 -3.57
CA ASN A 132 -7.53 5.98 -3.77
C ASN A 132 -6.22 5.31 -4.19
N ARG A 133 -5.92 4.14 -3.59
CA ARG A 133 -4.62 3.47 -3.75
C ARG A 133 -4.62 2.35 -4.76
N GLY A 134 -5.72 2.16 -5.51
CA GLY A 134 -5.76 1.19 -6.60
C GLY A 134 -7.02 0.33 -6.60
N ALA A 135 -6.99 -0.67 -7.47
CA ALA A 135 -8.05 -1.66 -7.64
C ALA A 135 -7.45 -3.06 -7.66
N ALA A 136 -8.29 -4.09 -7.49
CA ALA A 136 -7.97 -5.47 -7.75
C ALA A 136 -8.57 -5.92 -9.09
N ILE A 137 -8.02 -6.98 -9.67
CA ILE A 137 -8.59 -7.64 -10.85
C ILE A 137 -8.98 -9.07 -10.48
N TYR A 138 -10.15 -9.51 -10.91
CA TYR A 138 -10.61 -10.88 -10.72
C TYR A 138 -11.70 -11.23 -11.72
N ASN A 139 -11.49 -12.32 -12.44
CA ASN A 139 -12.50 -12.94 -13.34
C ASN A 139 -13.17 -11.93 -14.30
N GLY A 140 -12.34 -11.12 -15.00
CA GLY A 140 -12.77 -10.09 -15.94
C GLY A 140 -13.41 -8.85 -15.29
N LYS A 141 -13.23 -8.68 -13.97
CA LYS A 141 -13.75 -7.53 -13.22
C LYS A 141 -12.60 -6.71 -12.63
N ILE A 142 -12.73 -5.38 -12.67
CA ILE A 142 -11.91 -4.44 -11.91
C ILE A 142 -12.70 -4.04 -10.67
N ILE A 143 -12.18 -4.40 -9.51
CA ILE A 143 -12.87 -4.25 -8.22
C ILE A 143 -12.21 -3.14 -7.42
N ARG A 144 -13.00 -2.18 -6.98
CA ARG A 144 -12.53 -1.00 -6.30
C ARG A 144 -13.31 -0.71 -5.02
N ALA A 145 -12.61 -0.26 -3.99
CA ALA A 145 -13.19 0.32 -2.79
C ALA A 145 -13.40 1.84 -2.97
N LEU A 146 -14.49 2.37 -2.42
CA LEU A 146 -14.93 3.75 -2.60
C LEU A 146 -14.91 4.53 -1.27
N LEU A 147 -14.80 5.86 -1.38
CA LEU A 147 -14.70 6.76 -0.21
C LEU A 147 -16.00 6.85 0.60
N ASP A 148 -17.14 6.48 0.03
CA ASP A 148 -18.45 6.42 0.68
C ASP A 148 -18.79 5.02 1.24
N ASN A 149 -17.76 4.21 1.48
CA ASN A 149 -17.85 2.90 2.10
C ASN A 149 -18.63 1.87 1.26
N GLN A 150 -18.41 1.88 -0.06
CA GLN A 150 -18.92 0.91 -1.01
C GLN A 150 -17.79 0.16 -1.71
N ILE A 151 -18.10 -1.04 -2.21
CA ILE A 151 -17.25 -1.79 -3.15
C ILE A 151 -17.99 -1.87 -4.48
N VAL A 152 -17.28 -1.62 -5.58
CA VAL A 152 -17.81 -1.73 -6.93
C VAL A 152 -16.94 -2.62 -7.79
N ALA A 153 -17.53 -3.47 -8.61
CA ALA A 153 -16.87 -4.21 -9.68
C ALA A 153 -17.33 -3.69 -11.03
N LEU A 154 -16.36 -3.41 -11.88
CA LEU A 154 -16.55 -2.95 -13.24
C LEU A 154 -16.10 -4.05 -14.20
N ASP A 155 -16.80 -4.26 -15.30
CA ASP A 155 -16.34 -5.10 -16.39
C ASP A 155 -15.01 -4.56 -16.95
N ALA A 156 -13.97 -5.38 -16.98
CA ALA A 156 -12.63 -4.96 -17.34
C ALA A 156 -12.52 -4.44 -18.79
N LYS A 157 -13.38 -4.92 -19.70
CA LYS A 157 -13.35 -4.50 -21.13
C LYS A 157 -14.08 -3.21 -21.37
N THR A 158 -15.17 -2.95 -20.63
CA THR A 158 -16.11 -1.87 -20.95
C THR A 158 -16.19 -0.78 -19.88
N GLY A 159 -15.71 -1.04 -18.66
CA GLY A 159 -15.86 -0.14 -17.51
C GLY A 159 -17.30 -0.07 -16.95
N LYS A 160 -18.24 -0.86 -17.48
CA LYS A 160 -19.62 -0.90 -16.99
C LYS A 160 -19.68 -1.60 -15.63
N GLU A 161 -20.54 -1.12 -14.75
CA GLU A 161 -20.77 -1.72 -13.46
C GLU A 161 -21.37 -3.13 -13.61
N VAL A 162 -20.75 -4.13 -12.92
CA VAL A 162 -21.23 -5.51 -12.85
C VAL A 162 -22.00 -5.71 -11.56
N TRP A 163 -21.43 -5.25 -10.44
CA TRP A 163 -22.10 -5.23 -9.15
C TRP A 163 -21.57 -4.10 -8.27
N ARG A 164 -22.40 -3.69 -7.32
CA ARG A 164 -22.05 -2.71 -6.29
C ARG A 164 -22.62 -3.16 -4.96
N THR A 165 -21.84 -3.06 -3.90
CA THR A 165 -22.27 -3.39 -2.54
C THR A 165 -21.91 -2.27 -1.59
N LYS A 166 -22.91 -1.77 -0.88
CA LYS A 166 -22.71 -0.86 0.24
C LYS A 166 -22.29 -1.68 1.46
N SER A 167 -21.25 -1.26 2.16
CA SER A 167 -20.90 -1.84 3.45
C SER A 167 -22.09 -1.74 4.42
N PRO A 168 -22.38 -2.77 5.22
CA PRO A 168 -23.39 -2.66 6.26
C PRO A 168 -22.98 -1.77 7.45
N ALA A 169 -21.77 -1.21 7.43
CA ALA A 169 -21.36 -0.19 8.39
C ALA A 169 -22.06 1.16 8.12
N PRO A 170 -22.14 2.06 9.11
CA PRO A 170 -22.58 3.42 8.89
C PRO A 170 -21.81 4.10 7.75
N THR A 171 -22.44 5.06 7.08
CA THR A 171 -21.82 5.77 5.95
C THR A 171 -20.69 6.69 6.40
N SER A 172 -19.83 7.08 5.45
CA SER A 172 -18.80 8.10 5.69
C SER A 172 -19.35 9.40 6.23
N THR A 173 -20.54 9.83 5.76
CA THR A 173 -21.19 11.07 6.18
C THR A 173 -21.64 11.05 7.63
N GLU A 174 -21.96 9.89 8.18
CA GLU A 174 -22.44 9.75 9.56
C GLU A 174 -21.29 9.56 10.56
N ASN A 175 -20.29 8.75 10.21
CA ASN A 175 -19.25 8.29 11.13
C ASN A 175 -17.81 8.35 10.59
N GLY A 176 -17.56 8.98 9.44
CA GLY A 176 -16.21 9.13 8.89
C GLY A 176 -15.56 7.83 8.39
N TYR A 177 -16.32 6.78 8.12
CA TYR A 177 -15.81 5.57 7.47
C TYR A 177 -15.56 5.83 5.98
N ALA A 178 -14.37 5.50 5.50
CA ALA A 178 -14.01 5.58 4.10
C ALA A 178 -13.07 4.44 3.73
N MET A 179 -13.13 3.95 2.49
CA MET A 179 -12.20 2.95 1.99
C MET A 179 -11.24 3.60 1.00
N THR A 180 -9.99 3.82 1.40
CA THR A 180 -8.96 4.47 0.59
C THR A 180 -7.93 3.50 0.03
N GLY A 181 -7.83 2.28 0.57
CA GLY A 181 -6.93 1.22 0.14
C GLY A 181 -7.41 0.49 -1.11
N ALA A 182 -6.49 -0.13 -1.85
CA ALA A 182 -6.86 -1.12 -2.85
C ALA A 182 -7.42 -2.37 -2.17
N PRO A 183 -8.50 -2.98 -2.65
CA PRO A 183 -8.93 -4.27 -2.14
C PRO A 183 -7.94 -5.38 -2.53
N LEU A 184 -7.87 -6.43 -1.71
CA LEU A 184 -7.13 -7.66 -2.01
C LEU A 184 -8.11 -8.77 -2.35
N VAL A 185 -7.89 -9.49 -3.45
CA VAL A 185 -8.65 -10.72 -3.72
C VAL A 185 -7.82 -11.91 -3.25
N ALA A 186 -8.35 -12.67 -2.27
CA ALA A 186 -7.72 -13.85 -1.72
C ALA A 186 -8.71 -15.00 -1.69
N ASN A 187 -8.39 -16.13 -2.32
CA ASN A 187 -9.23 -17.33 -2.35
C ASN A 187 -10.70 -17.04 -2.75
N GLY A 188 -10.92 -16.15 -3.76
CA GLY A 188 -12.25 -15.76 -4.24
C GLY A 188 -13.04 -14.79 -3.33
N VAL A 189 -12.38 -14.22 -2.33
CA VAL A 189 -12.93 -13.19 -1.44
C VAL A 189 -12.22 -11.86 -1.68
N VAL A 190 -12.97 -10.81 -1.93
CA VAL A 190 -12.51 -9.42 -1.93
C VAL A 190 -12.43 -8.94 -0.50
N ILE A 191 -11.26 -8.55 -0.04
CA ILE A 191 -11.05 -8.04 1.31
C ILE A 191 -10.70 -6.56 1.22
N ALA A 192 -11.40 -5.74 1.99
CA ALA A 192 -11.19 -4.30 2.08
C ALA A 192 -11.20 -3.83 3.53
N GLY A 193 -10.35 -2.86 3.84
CA GLY A 193 -10.28 -2.23 5.14
C GLY A 193 -10.74 -0.78 5.11
N VAL A 194 -11.17 -0.28 6.27
CA VAL A 194 -11.60 1.12 6.41
C VAL A 194 -10.47 2.01 6.91
N ALA A 195 -10.49 3.27 6.48
CA ALA A 195 -9.76 4.39 7.04
C ALA A 195 -10.62 5.16 8.05
N GLY A 196 -10.03 6.12 8.76
CA GLY A 196 -10.78 7.09 9.55
C GLY A 196 -10.76 6.84 11.06
N ALA A 197 -9.69 6.23 11.60
CA ALA A 197 -9.51 6.10 13.06
C ALA A 197 -9.75 7.42 13.80
N GLU A 198 -9.38 8.55 13.18
CA GLU A 198 -9.52 9.91 13.71
C GLU A 198 -10.97 10.39 13.87
N PHE A 199 -11.94 9.66 13.31
CA PHE A 199 -13.38 9.98 13.42
C PHE A 199 -14.08 9.22 14.54
N SER A 200 -13.34 8.73 15.54
CA SER A 200 -13.90 8.09 16.74
C SER A 200 -14.81 6.92 16.40
N HIS A 201 -14.30 5.95 15.64
CA HIS A 201 -15.00 4.72 15.32
C HIS A 201 -14.13 3.49 15.56
N ARG A 202 -14.71 2.32 15.43
CA ARG A 202 -14.07 1.02 15.59
C ARG A 202 -13.68 0.48 14.21
N GLY A 203 -12.37 0.38 13.92
CA GLY A 203 -11.84 -0.08 12.65
C GLY A 203 -12.13 -1.55 12.37
N PHE A 204 -12.23 -1.90 11.07
CA PHE A 204 -12.55 -3.26 10.63
C PHE A 204 -11.98 -3.59 9.25
N LEU A 205 -12.00 -4.89 8.95
CA LEU A 205 -11.89 -5.48 7.60
C LEU A 205 -13.23 -6.11 7.23
N GLU A 206 -13.55 -6.10 5.94
CA GLU A 206 -14.71 -6.81 5.40
C GLU A 206 -14.33 -7.71 4.24
N GLY A 207 -14.99 -8.86 4.14
CA GLY A 207 -14.89 -9.79 3.04
C GLY A 207 -16.18 -9.83 2.21
N TYR A 208 -16.01 -9.86 0.89
CA TYR A 208 -17.10 -9.95 -0.08
C TYR A 208 -16.81 -11.06 -1.08
N ASP A 209 -17.83 -11.75 -1.53
CA ASP A 209 -17.71 -12.70 -2.63
C ASP A 209 -17.28 -11.97 -3.91
N ALA A 210 -16.19 -12.40 -4.51
CA ALA A 210 -15.58 -11.68 -5.64
C ALA A 210 -16.41 -11.75 -6.92
N GLU A 211 -17.30 -12.75 -7.06
CA GLU A 211 -18.19 -12.89 -8.22
C GLU A 211 -19.43 -12.02 -8.11
N THR A 212 -20.05 -11.99 -6.94
CA THR A 212 -21.38 -11.43 -6.74
C THR A 212 -21.40 -10.13 -5.94
N GLY A 213 -20.30 -9.80 -5.26
CA GLY A 213 -20.24 -8.68 -4.33
C GLY A 213 -20.98 -8.92 -3.01
N LYS A 214 -21.53 -10.13 -2.77
CA LYS A 214 -22.22 -10.43 -1.52
C LYS A 214 -21.30 -10.26 -0.33
N HIS A 215 -21.71 -9.45 0.67
CA HIS A 215 -21.00 -9.33 1.93
C HIS A 215 -20.99 -10.68 2.67
N LEU A 216 -19.80 -11.14 3.07
CA LEU A 216 -19.59 -12.45 3.70
C LEU A 216 -19.37 -12.32 5.21
N TRP A 217 -18.45 -11.41 5.60
CA TRP A 217 -18.05 -11.24 6.99
C TRP A 217 -17.49 -9.85 7.25
N ARG A 218 -17.48 -9.46 8.55
CA ARG A 218 -16.71 -8.32 9.08
C ARG A 218 -15.88 -8.79 10.25
N HIS A 219 -14.60 -8.41 10.25
CA HIS A 219 -13.65 -8.57 11.33
C HIS A 219 -13.35 -7.21 11.95
N TYR A 220 -13.77 -6.99 13.19
CA TYR A 220 -13.36 -5.80 13.93
C TYR A 220 -11.94 -5.96 14.46
N ASN A 221 -11.08 -4.96 14.19
CA ASN A 221 -9.69 -4.98 14.66
C ASN A 221 -9.59 -4.80 16.19
N ILE A 222 -10.56 -4.14 16.78
CA ILE A 222 -10.66 -3.92 18.23
C ILE A 222 -11.70 -4.89 18.78
N PRO A 223 -11.40 -5.68 19.84
CA PRO A 223 -12.34 -6.63 20.41
C PRO A 223 -13.53 -5.91 21.05
N ALA A 224 -14.70 -6.54 21.02
CA ALA A 224 -15.86 -6.13 21.79
C ALA A 224 -15.71 -6.53 23.25
N GLN A 225 -16.50 -5.91 24.12
CA GLN A 225 -16.52 -6.28 25.53
C GLN A 225 -16.79 -7.77 25.72
N GLY A 226 -15.92 -8.44 26.50
CA GLY A 226 -15.97 -9.90 26.72
C GLY A 226 -15.21 -10.75 25.70
N GLU A 227 -14.78 -10.18 24.57
CA GLU A 227 -13.87 -10.87 23.66
C GLU A 227 -12.40 -10.79 24.17
N PRO A 228 -11.55 -11.77 23.84
CA PRO A 228 -10.13 -11.76 24.22
C PRO A 228 -9.41 -10.50 23.75
N GLY A 229 -8.75 -9.78 24.66
CA GLY A 229 -8.09 -8.50 24.42
C GLY A 229 -8.91 -7.27 24.83
N SER A 230 -10.22 -7.43 25.12
CA SER A 230 -11.08 -6.32 25.56
C SER A 230 -10.66 -5.76 26.93
N GLU A 231 -10.02 -6.55 27.75
CA GLU A 231 -9.45 -6.14 29.05
C GLU A 231 -8.35 -5.07 28.92
N THR A 232 -7.82 -4.87 27.73
CA THR A 232 -6.80 -3.84 27.43
C THR A 232 -7.40 -2.47 27.08
N TRP A 233 -8.73 -2.35 27.15
CA TRP A 233 -9.49 -1.13 26.91
C TRP A 233 -10.23 -0.68 28.17
N HIS A 234 -10.06 0.58 28.57
CA HIS A 234 -10.76 1.10 29.73
C HIS A 234 -12.21 1.48 29.40
N GLY A 235 -13.17 0.88 30.10
CA GLY A 235 -14.60 1.16 29.91
C GLY A 235 -15.07 0.94 28.48
N GLU A 236 -15.77 1.90 27.92
CA GLU A 236 -16.32 1.85 26.55
C GLU A 236 -15.39 2.46 25.50
N SER A 237 -14.14 2.79 25.83
CA SER A 237 -13.19 3.42 24.89
C SER A 237 -12.94 2.57 23.62
N TYR A 238 -13.20 1.27 23.65
CA TYR A 238 -13.11 0.38 22.47
C TYR A 238 -14.11 0.75 21.37
N LEU A 239 -15.27 1.36 21.68
CA LEU A 239 -16.29 1.73 20.71
C LEU A 239 -15.81 2.83 19.74
N THR A 240 -14.88 3.66 20.19
CA THR A 240 -14.31 4.77 19.43
C THR A 240 -12.80 4.63 19.25
N GLY A 241 -12.29 3.43 19.47
CA GLY A 241 -10.86 3.15 19.68
C GLY A 241 -9.95 3.23 18.46
N GLY A 242 -10.44 3.51 17.26
CA GLY A 242 -9.63 3.59 16.05
C GLY A 242 -9.29 2.22 15.46
N GLY A 243 -8.01 1.93 15.23
CA GLY A 243 -7.56 0.63 14.69
C GLY A 243 -7.97 0.38 13.24
N SER A 244 -7.99 1.40 12.40
CA SER A 244 -8.37 1.29 10.98
C SER A 244 -7.35 0.48 10.18
N SER A 245 -7.76 -0.15 9.07
CA SER A 245 -6.91 -0.97 8.18
C SER A 245 -6.89 -0.39 6.77
N TRP A 246 -6.34 0.80 6.62
CA TRP A 246 -6.46 1.65 5.44
C TRP A 246 -5.41 1.40 4.34
N VAL A 247 -4.45 0.50 4.56
CA VAL A 247 -3.48 0.04 3.55
C VAL A 247 -3.76 -1.43 3.24
N THR A 248 -3.44 -1.88 2.03
CA THR A 248 -3.70 -3.24 1.54
C THR A 248 -2.77 -4.26 2.20
N GLY A 249 -3.31 -5.42 2.54
CA GLY A 249 -2.56 -6.56 3.08
C GLY A 249 -1.92 -7.44 2.00
N THR A 250 -1.39 -8.59 2.43
CA THR A 250 -0.82 -9.65 1.58
C THR A 250 -1.46 -11.00 1.87
N TYR A 251 -1.37 -11.93 0.93
CA TYR A 251 -1.97 -13.26 1.05
C TYR A 251 -0.93 -14.37 0.87
N ASP A 252 -0.96 -15.33 1.74
CA ASP A 252 -0.20 -16.56 1.63
C ASP A 252 -1.11 -17.71 1.21
N PRO A 253 -1.09 -18.13 -0.06
CA PRO A 253 -1.94 -19.22 -0.53
C PRO A 253 -1.53 -20.61 0.00
N GLU A 254 -0.29 -20.78 0.51
CA GLU A 254 0.15 -22.06 1.09
C GLU A 254 -0.42 -22.27 2.51
N LEU A 255 -0.49 -21.18 3.28
CA LEU A 255 -1.06 -21.20 4.63
C LEU A 255 -2.55 -20.85 4.66
N ASP A 256 -3.09 -20.35 3.54
CA ASP A 256 -4.43 -19.75 3.41
C ASP A 256 -4.65 -18.67 4.48
N LEU A 257 -3.67 -17.75 4.58
CA LEU A 257 -3.68 -16.65 5.53
C LEU A 257 -3.48 -15.30 4.81
N VAL A 258 -4.30 -14.35 5.17
CA VAL A 258 -4.11 -12.93 4.80
C VAL A 258 -3.45 -12.23 5.99
N TYR A 259 -2.37 -11.49 5.72
CA TYR A 259 -1.70 -10.64 6.71
C TYR A 259 -2.07 -9.19 6.45
N TRP A 260 -2.55 -8.52 7.50
CA TRP A 260 -3.00 -7.15 7.39
C TRP A 260 -2.52 -6.31 8.57
N GLY A 261 -2.24 -5.04 8.33
CA GLY A 261 -1.87 -4.10 9.38
C GLY A 261 -3.08 -3.34 9.93
N THR A 262 -3.06 -3.05 11.23
CA THR A 262 -4.05 -2.20 11.90
C THR A 262 -3.45 -0.88 12.32
N GLY A 263 -4.24 0.17 12.25
CA GLY A 263 -3.82 1.54 12.54
C GLY A 263 -3.81 1.90 14.00
N ASN A 264 -3.53 3.17 14.24
CA ASN A 264 -3.42 3.78 15.55
C ASN A 264 -4.69 3.65 16.39
N PRO A 265 -4.55 3.64 17.73
CA PRO A 265 -5.69 3.82 18.62
C PRO A 265 -6.19 5.27 18.58
N ALA A 266 -7.49 5.46 18.81
CA ALA A 266 -8.12 6.78 18.91
C ALA A 266 -8.75 7.00 20.29
N PRO A 267 -8.74 8.25 20.78
CA PRO A 267 -8.02 9.41 20.25
C PRO A 267 -6.50 9.27 20.41
N TRP A 268 -5.71 10.12 19.75
CA TRP A 268 -4.25 10.09 19.90
C TRP A 268 -3.78 10.33 21.34
N ASN A 269 -4.54 11.12 22.11
CA ASN A 269 -4.24 11.34 23.52
C ASN A 269 -4.49 10.06 24.34
N PRO A 270 -3.42 9.38 24.85
CA PRO A 270 -3.55 8.06 25.50
C PRO A 270 -4.29 8.09 26.83
N ARG A 271 -4.39 9.26 27.49
CA ARG A 271 -5.11 9.40 28.77
C ARG A 271 -6.63 9.20 28.62
N ALA A 272 -7.16 9.26 27.38
CA ALA A 272 -8.58 8.98 27.12
C ALA A 272 -8.88 7.47 26.95
N ARG A 273 -7.86 6.60 26.88
CA ARG A 273 -8.00 5.19 26.53
C ARG A 273 -6.93 4.31 27.21
N ALA A 274 -6.87 4.34 28.53
CA ALA A 274 -5.87 3.57 29.27
C ALA A 274 -5.84 2.09 28.87
N GLY A 275 -4.66 1.48 28.95
CA GLY A 275 -4.38 0.09 28.58
C GLY A 275 -3.63 -0.03 27.25
N ASP A 276 -3.28 -1.27 26.88
CA ASP A 276 -2.48 -1.57 25.68
C ASP A 276 -3.22 -1.35 24.36
N ASN A 277 -4.56 -1.32 24.40
CA ASN A 277 -5.45 -1.08 23.26
C ASN A 277 -5.31 -2.12 22.12
N LEU A 278 -5.38 -3.41 22.45
CA LEU A 278 -5.38 -4.51 21.48
C LEU A 278 -6.61 -4.43 20.55
N HIS A 279 -6.55 -4.65 19.23
CA HIS A 279 -5.36 -4.92 18.43
C HIS A 279 -5.10 -3.73 17.49
N THR A 280 -4.89 -2.55 18.05
CA THR A 280 -4.36 -1.40 17.29
C THR A 280 -2.86 -1.58 17.08
N ASN A 281 -2.30 -0.91 16.08
CA ASN A 281 -0.87 -0.97 15.73
C ASN A 281 -0.33 -2.41 15.67
N SER A 282 -1.08 -3.29 15.02
CA SER A 282 -0.80 -4.72 15.00
C SER A 282 -0.68 -5.26 13.59
N ILE A 283 0.04 -6.36 13.46
CA ILE A 283 -0.03 -7.25 12.31
C ILE A 283 -0.98 -8.37 12.69
N ILE A 284 -2.02 -8.59 11.90
CA ILE A 284 -3.00 -9.66 12.13
C ILE A 284 -2.95 -10.66 10.98
N ALA A 285 -3.14 -11.94 11.27
CA ALA A 285 -3.35 -12.99 10.29
C ALA A 285 -4.80 -13.47 10.37
N ILE A 286 -5.51 -13.46 9.25
CA ILE A 286 -6.93 -13.86 9.16
C ILE A 286 -7.16 -14.90 8.08
N ARG A 287 -8.18 -15.72 8.23
CA ARG A 287 -8.69 -16.62 7.20
C ARG A 287 -9.50 -15.83 6.17
N PRO A 288 -9.17 -15.88 4.86
CA PRO A 288 -9.89 -15.09 3.84
C PRO A 288 -11.38 -15.43 3.74
N LYS A 289 -11.75 -16.70 3.91
CA LYS A 289 -13.17 -17.16 3.77
C LYS A 289 -14.07 -16.75 4.93
N THR A 290 -13.54 -16.60 6.14
CA THR A 290 -14.34 -16.40 7.37
C THR A 290 -14.07 -15.09 8.09
N GLY A 291 -12.94 -14.42 7.80
CA GLY A 291 -12.46 -13.26 8.58
C GLY A 291 -11.97 -13.62 9.98
N GLU A 292 -11.86 -14.92 10.31
CA GLU A 292 -11.35 -15.39 11.60
C GLU A 292 -9.86 -15.03 11.77
N ARG A 293 -9.52 -14.41 12.91
CA ARG A 293 -8.15 -14.09 13.26
C ARG A 293 -7.44 -15.32 13.82
N VAL A 294 -6.33 -15.70 13.18
CA VAL A 294 -5.50 -16.83 13.61
C VAL A 294 -4.46 -16.38 14.63
N TRP A 295 -3.81 -15.23 14.39
CA TRP A 295 -2.89 -14.61 15.33
C TRP A 295 -2.85 -13.09 15.15
N ALA A 296 -2.29 -12.39 16.14
CA ALA A 296 -2.00 -10.97 16.08
C ALA A 296 -0.70 -10.66 16.84
N PHE A 297 0.05 -9.68 16.35
CA PHE A 297 1.27 -9.17 16.99
C PHE A 297 1.19 -7.64 17.06
N GLN A 298 1.15 -7.08 18.26
CA GLN A 298 1.08 -5.64 18.48
C GLN A 298 2.49 -5.03 18.51
N THR A 299 2.75 -4.03 17.68
CA THR A 299 4.05 -3.38 17.53
C THR A 299 4.24 -2.20 18.49
N THR A 300 3.17 -1.45 18.78
CA THR A 300 3.20 -0.25 19.62
C THR A 300 2.01 -0.25 20.58
N PRO A 301 2.13 -0.88 21.77
CA PRO A 301 1.09 -0.83 22.81
C PRO A 301 0.84 0.60 23.29
N ALA A 302 -0.42 0.93 23.62
CA ALA A 302 -0.84 2.23 24.18
C ALA A 302 -0.28 3.46 23.42
N ASP A 303 -0.14 3.38 22.12
CA ASP A 303 0.55 4.33 21.25
C ASP A 303 0.08 5.78 21.44
N PRO A 304 0.96 6.72 21.89
CA PRO A 304 0.63 8.14 21.96
C PRO A 304 0.97 8.92 20.70
N PHE A 305 1.69 8.33 19.72
CA PHE A 305 2.41 9.04 18.66
C PHE A 305 1.78 8.93 17.28
N ASP A 306 0.70 8.12 17.12
CA ASP A 306 0.10 7.78 15.83
C ASP A 306 1.04 6.90 14.98
N TYR A 307 1.61 5.86 15.59
CA TYR A 307 2.53 4.93 14.93
C TYR A 307 1.79 3.74 14.29
N ASP A 308 0.86 4.03 13.39
CA ASP A 308 0.14 3.01 12.63
C ASP A 308 0.96 1.75 12.31
N GLY A 309 0.34 0.59 12.49
CA GLY A 309 0.88 -0.70 12.07
C GLY A 309 0.41 -1.16 10.69
N VAL A 310 -0.13 -0.27 9.86
CA VAL A 310 -0.87 -0.60 8.61
C VAL A 310 -0.01 -1.00 7.41
N HIS A 311 1.31 -0.89 7.50
CA HIS A 311 2.21 -1.12 6.36
C HIS A 311 1.97 -2.51 5.76
N THR A 312 1.92 -2.58 4.43
CA THR A 312 1.79 -3.86 3.72
C THR A 312 2.94 -4.80 4.12
N PRO A 313 2.65 -5.95 4.72
CA PRO A 313 3.67 -6.93 5.05
C PRO A 313 4.29 -7.55 3.80
N VAL A 314 5.55 -7.98 3.87
CA VAL A 314 6.20 -8.80 2.84
C VAL A 314 6.26 -10.24 3.33
N ILE A 315 5.87 -11.19 2.48
CA ILE A 315 6.04 -12.62 2.73
C ILE A 315 7.31 -13.08 2.03
N ALA A 316 8.20 -13.73 2.76
CA ALA A 316 9.44 -14.27 2.20
C ALA A 316 9.84 -15.58 2.90
N THR A 317 10.67 -16.37 2.22
CA THR A 317 11.41 -17.47 2.86
C THR A 317 12.85 -17.02 3.02
N ILE A 318 13.29 -16.87 4.26
CA ILE A 318 14.64 -16.39 4.60
C ILE A 318 15.31 -17.30 5.62
N PRO A 319 16.65 -17.32 5.68
CA PRO A 319 17.37 -18.00 6.76
C PRO A 319 17.03 -17.34 8.11
N ALA A 320 16.44 -18.10 9.02
CA ALA A 320 16.18 -17.66 10.40
C ALA A 320 16.38 -18.83 11.36
N GLN A 321 17.14 -18.60 12.45
CA GLN A 321 17.46 -19.63 13.43
C GLN A 321 18.09 -20.90 12.81
N GLY A 322 18.97 -20.73 11.81
CA GLY A 322 19.72 -21.83 11.19
C GLY A 322 18.98 -22.64 10.12
N GLN A 323 17.76 -22.27 9.75
CA GLN A 323 16.98 -22.95 8.72
C GLN A 323 16.13 -21.98 7.90
N PRO A 324 15.73 -22.33 6.66
CA PRO A 324 14.76 -21.56 5.89
C PRO A 324 13.42 -21.48 6.65
N ARG A 325 12.89 -20.26 6.83
CA ARG A 325 11.58 -20.03 7.44
C ARG A 325 10.74 -19.14 6.57
N ARG A 326 9.46 -19.48 6.47
CA ARG A 326 8.46 -18.61 5.87
C ARG A 326 8.07 -17.54 6.89
N VAL A 327 8.26 -16.29 6.52
CA VAL A 327 8.12 -15.16 7.43
C VAL A 327 7.23 -14.06 6.87
N VAL A 328 6.68 -13.27 7.77
CA VAL A 328 6.05 -11.98 7.50
C VAL A 328 6.99 -10.89 8.01
N ILE A 329 7.36 -9.97 7.12
CA ILE A 329 8.27 -8.87 7.41
C ILE A 329 7.50 -7.55 7.32
N GLN A 330 7.61 -6.70 8.33
CA GLN A 330 7.02 -5.35 8.29
C GLN A 330 7.99 -4.31 8.86
N ALA A 331 8.34 -3.30 8.03
CA ALA A 331 8.92 -2.07 8.51
C ALA A 331 7.82 -1.19 9.07
N ASN A 332 7.87 -0.86 10.36
CA ASN A 332 6.81 -0.18 11.07
C ASN A 332 7.09 1.32 11.24
N ARG A 333 6.03 2.12 11.34
CA ARG A 333 6.10 3.59 11.55
C ARG A 333 6.92 3.95 12.79
N GLY A 334 6.82 3.18 13.86
CA GLY A 334 7.59 3.35 15.10
C GLY A 334 9.10 3.18 14.99
N GLY A 335 9.60 2.74 13.82
CA GLY A 335 11.03 2.66 13.51
C GLY A 335 11.68 1.30 13.75
N PHE A 336 10.89 0.28 14.03
CA PHE A 336 11.36 -1.11 14.13
C PHE A 336 10.91 -1.94 12.93
N LEU A 337 11.80 -2.79 12.47
CA LEU A 337 11.58 -3.81 11.45
C LEU A 337 11.31 -5.14 12.16
N TYR A 338 10.11 -5.69 11.97
CA TYR A 338 9.67 -6.93 12.58
C TYR A 338 9.73 -8.08 11.58
N VAL A 339 10.23 -9.23 12.01
CA VAL A 339 10.21 -10.50 11.29
C VAL A 339 9.47 -11.51 12.14
N LEU A 340 8.32 -11.95 11.67
CA LEU A 340 7.44 -12.90 12.36
C LEU A 340 7.36 -14.21 11.60
N ASP A 341 7.24 -15.34 12.29
CA ASP A 341 6.87 -16.61 11.66
C ASP A 341 5.48 -16.47 11.03
N ALA A 342 5.35 -16.82 9.75
CA ALA A 342 4.10 -16.61 9.01
C ALA A 342 2.93 -17.43 9.56
N LYS A 343 3.21 -18.62 10.12
CA LYS A 343 2.19 -19.56 10.58
C LYS A 343 1.53 -19.15 11.90
N ASP A 344 2.32 -18.64 12.86
CA ASP A 344 1.85 -18.43 14.22
C ASP A 344 2.16 -17.04 14.81
N GLY A 345 2.80 -16.16 14.01
CA GLY A 345 3.12 -14.80 14.44
C GLY A 345 4.26 -14.68 15.47
N LYS A 346 5.02 -15.76 15.71
CA LYS A 346 6.15 -15.75 16.64
C LYS A 346 7.22 -14.76 16.17
N LEU A 347 7.69 -13.91 17.09
CA LEU A 347 8.75 -12.96 16.82
C LEU A 347 10.09 -13.67 16.59
N LEU A 348 10.70 -13.45 15.43
CA LEU A 348 12.01 -14.01 15.06
C LEU A 348 13.12 -12.95 15.11
N ALA A 349 12.81 -11.70 14.72
CA ALA A 349 13.70 -10.55 14.83
C ALA A 349 12.89 -9.26 14.97
N ALA A 350 13.45 -8.28 15.69
CA ALA A 350 12.92 -6.92 15.77
C ALA A 350 14.08 -5.95 16.02
N ASN A 351 14.39 -5.11 15.02
CA ASN A 351 15.52 -4.21 15.06
C ASN A 351 15.14 -2.83 14.57
N ALA A 352 15.73 -1.79 15.16
CA ALA A 352 15.57 -0.43 14.66
C ALA A 352 16.25 -0.30 13.27
N TYR A 353 15.55 0.35 12.32
CA TYR A 353 16.06 0.66 10.97
C TYR A 353 16.11 2.17 10.69
N GLY A 354 15.78 2.98 11.70
CA GLY A 354 15.86 4.43 11.67
C GLY A 354 16.12 4.99 13.08
N LYS A 355 16.10 6.31 13.21
CA LYS A 355 16.30 6.96 14.51
C LYS A 355 15.07 6.78 15.40
N VAL A 356 15.28 6.19 16.59
CA VAL A 356 14.25 5.88 17.59
C VAL A 356 14.75 6.31 18.97
N ASN A 357 13.89 6.95 19.79
CA ASN A 357 14.20 7.27 21.17
C ASN A 357 13.02 7.03 22.14
N TRP A 358 11.90 6.50 21.67
CA TRP A 358 10.75 6.14 22.51
C TRP A 358 10.89 4.73 23.11
N ALA A 359 11.78 3.90 22.54
CA ALA A 359 12.10 2.57 23.03
C ALA A 359 13.58 2.25 22.75
N ASP A 360 14.25 1.55 23.67
CA ASP A 360 15.65 1.08 23.57
C ASP A 360 15.78 -0.26 22.84
N GLY A 361 14.70 -0.74 22.24
CA GLY A 361 14.61 -2.01 21.52
C GLY A 361 13.34 -2.77 21.86
N ILE A 362 13.26 -4.00 21.35
CA ILE A 362 12.14 -4.92 21.60
C ILE A 362 12.63 -6.10 22.44
N ASP A 363 11.90 -6.44 23.49
CA ASP A 363 12.14 -7.67 24.25
C ASP A 363 11.73 -8.86 23.37
N MET A 364 12.70 -9.66 22.95
CA MET A 364 12.47 -10.81 22.04
C MET A 364 11.65 -11.93 22.67
N ARG A 365 11.55 -11.98 23.99
CA ARG A 365 10.75 -13.00 24.70
C ARG A 365 9.27 -12.63 24.75
N THR A 366 8.97 -11.34 24.90
CA THR A 366 7.59 -10.85 25.07
C THR A 366 7.05 -10.15 23.82
N GLY A 367 7.91 -9.75 22.89
CA GLY A 367 7.57 -8.92 21.74
C GLY A 367 7.29 -7.45 22.09
N ARG A 368 7.47 -7.05 23.36
CA ARG A 368 7.13 -5.70 23.81
C ARG A 368 8.29 -4.72 23.68
N PRO A 369 8.02 -3.44 23.32
CA PRO A 369 9.03 -2.40 23.36
C PRO A 369 9.59 -2.17 24.78
N LYS A 370 10.89 -1.95 24.87
CA LYS A 370 11.56 -1.49 26.09
C LYS A 370 11.45 0.02 26.15
N HIS A 371 10.34 0.51 26.68
CA HIS A 371 10.00 1.93 26.69
C HIS A 371 11.02 2.78 27.44
N THR A 372 11.35 3.94 26.89
CA THR A 372 12.21 4.97 27.52
C THR A 372 11.38 5.95 28.34
N GLN A 373 12.06 6.86 29.05
CA GLN A 373 11.39 7.96 29.76
C GLN A 373 10.60 8.88 28.81
N VAL A 374 11.06 9.05 27.55
CA VAL A 374 10.35 9.83 26.51
C VAL A 374 8.94 9.28 26.29
N TYR A 375 8.80 7.97 26.21
CA TYR A 375 7.49 7.33 26.04
C TYR A 375 6.59 7.54 27.27
N HIS A 376 7.12 7.34 28.50
CA HIS A 376 6.35 7.51 29.73
C HIS A 376 5.89 8.95 29.95
N ASP A 377 6.74 9.93 29.63
CA ASP A 377 6.39 11.34 29.71
C ASP A 377 5.32 11.72 28.65
N ALA A 378 5.41 11.14 27.43
CA ALA A 378 4.38 11.34 26.39
C ALA A 378 3.03 10.73 26.82
N LEU A 379 3.00 9.53 27.43
CA LEU A 379 1.78 8.95 28.00
C LEU A 379 1.15 9.83 29.06
N ALA A 380 1.98 10.51 29.87
CA ALA A 380 1.52 11.47 30.87
C ALA A 380 1.08 12.83 30.27
N GLY A 381 1.15 12.98 28.94
CA GLY A 381 0.76 14.20 28.24
C GLY A 381 1.80 15.33 28.29
N LYS A 382 2.99 15.07 28.86
CA LYS A 382 4.07 16.06 28.94
C LYS A 382 4.69 16.35 27.57
N LYS A 383 5.32 17.52 27.46
CA LYS A 383 6.10 17.89 26.27
C LYS A 383 7.40 17.10 26.20
N VAL A 384 7.59 16.38 25.08
CA VAL A 384 8.80 15.59 24.78
C VAL A 384 9.32 15.89 23.37
N THR A 385 10.59 15.56 23.10
CA THR A 385 11.12 15.43 21.74
C THR A 385 11.25 13.96 21.41
N VAL A 386 10.50 13.51 20.41
CA VAL A 386 10.43 12.09 20.03
C VAL A 386 10.92 11.87 18.60
N TRP A 387 11.59 10.75 18.41
CA TRP A 387 11.99 10.19 17.13
C TRP A 387 11.42 8.77 17.01
N PRO A 388 10.80 8.44 15.87
CA PRO A 388 10.47 9.31 14.74
C PRO A 388 9.32 10.28 15.04
N SER A 389 8.99 11.15 14.07
CA SER A 389 7.78 11.98 14.13
C SER A 389 6.51 11.16 13.92
N VAL A 390 5.34 11.80 13.96
CA VAL A 390 4.05 11.21 13.59
C VAL A 390 4.06 10.53 12.22
N SER A 391 4.88 10.99 11.30
CA SER A 391 5.01 10.37 9.97
C SER A 391 5.77 9.04 9.97
N GLY A 392 6.43 8.71 11.10
CA GLY A 392 7.19 7.47 11.26
C GLY A 392 8.56 7.48 10.62
N VAL A 393 9.30 6.37 10.73
CA VAL A 393 10.49 6.10 9.91
C VAL A 393 10.08 5.67 8.51
N THR A 394 8.94 5.04 8.33
CA THR A 394 8.24 4.85 7.05
C THR A 394 6.76 5.14 7.25
N ASN A 395 5.99 5.26 6.17
CA ASN A 395 4.56 5.49 6.22
C ASN A 395 3.84 4.47 5.32
N TRP A 396 2.80 4.85 4.57
CA TRP A 396 2.04 3.95 3.71
C TRP A 396 2.78 3.46 2.45
N GLN A 397 3.90 4.07 2.09
CA GLN A 397 4.71 3.62 0.96
C GLN A 397 5.29 2.22 1.21
N HIS A 398 5.26 1.38 0.17
CA HIS A 398 5.69 -0.01 0.27
C HIS A 398 7.19 -0.15 0.08
N MET A 399 7.80 -1.00 0.90
CA MET A 399 9.14 -1.53 0.67
C MET A 399 9.13 -2.62 -0.41
N SER A 400 10.29 -2.91 -0.99
CA SER A 400 10.51 -4.08 -1.83
C SER A 400 11.53 -5.02 -1.20
N PHE A 401 11.43 -6.32 -1.51
CA PHE A 401 12.35 -7.35 -1.06
C PHE A 401 12.94 -8.08 -2.26
N SER A 402 14.27 -8.19 -2.32
CA SER A 402 14.95 -8.98 -3.35
C SER A 402 15.34 -10.35 -2.82
N PRO A 403 14.79 -11.45 -3.34
CA PRO A 403 15.23 -12.79 -2.98
C PRO A 403 16.68 -13.09 -3.39
N ARG A 404 17.25 -12.30 -4.33
CA ARG A 404 18.65 -12.41 -4.75
C ARG A 404 19.64 -11.90 -3.72
N THR A 405 19.35 -10.74 -3.13
CA THR A 405 20.25 -10.08 -2.17
C THR A 405 19.87 -10.39 -0.72
N GLY A 406 18.64 -10.84 -0.48
CA GLY A 406 18.07 -10.99 0.85
C GLY A 406 17.76 -9.65 1.53
N LEU A 407 17.83 -8.52 0.81
CA LEU A 407 17.67 -7.18 1.36
C LEU A 407 16.28 -6.60 1.08
N LEU A 408 15.84 -5.76 1.99
CA LEU A 408 14.71 -4.85 1.83
C LEU A 408 15.20 -3.50 1.32
N TYR A 409 14.46 -2.90 0.39
CA TYR A 409 14.69 -1.53 -0.08
C TYR A 409 13.53 -0.67 0.43
N ILE A 410 13.85 0.34 1.24
CA ILE A 410 12.84 1.09 2.00
C ILE A 410 13.10 2.59 1.87
N ASN A 411 12.10 3.34 1.44
CA ASN A 411 12.08 4.80 1.58
C ASN A 411 11.76 5.16 3.02
N THR A 412 12.69 5.85 3.69
CA THR A 412 12.59 6.20 5.10
C THR A 412 12.53 7.71 5.30
N LEU A 413 11.91 8.12 6.41
CA LEU A 413 11.88 9.50 6.88
C LEU A 413 12.88 9.67 8.03
N HIS A 414 13.58 10.79 8.03
CA HIS A 414 14.49 11.19 9.10
C HIS A 414 14.00 12.51 9.72
N VAL A 415 12.87 12.43 10.39
CA VAL A 415 12.16 13.58 10.97
C VAL A 415 11.69 13.23 12.37
N GLY A 416 12.04 14.04 13.35
CA GLY A 416 11.51 14.01 14.71
C GLY A 416 10.39 15.02 14.92
N MET A 417 9.81 15.05 16.12
CA MET A 417 8.83 16.04 16.52
C MET A 417 8.94 16.40 17.99
N THR A 418 8.55 17.63 18.35
CA THR A 418 8.05 17.86 19.70
C THR A 418 6.62 17.34 19.76
N TYR A 419 6.25 16.78 20.91
CA TYR A 419 4.92 16.22 21.14
C TYR A 419 4.44 16.62 22.52
N GLU A 420 3.17 17.02 22.64
CA GLU A 420 2.50 17.35 23.90
C GLU A 420 1.00 17.05 23.78
N ALA A 421 0.43 16.35 24.76
CA ALA A 421 -0.99 16.01 24.81
C ALA A 421 -1.61 16.49 26.16
N PRO A 422 -1.90 17.79 26.32
CA PRO A 422 -2.24 18.36 27.62
C PRO A 422 -3.54 17.80 28.21
N GLU A 423 -4.64 17.82 27.46
CA GLU A 423 -5.94 17.36 27.92
C GLU A 423 -6.57 16.35 26.95
N PRO A 424 -7.22 15.27 27.47
CA PRO A 424 -7.95 14.34 26.61
C PRO A 424 -9.18 15.02 26.00
N PRO A 425 -9.52 14.71 24.73
CA PRO A 425 -10.70 15.27 24.07
C PRO A 425 -11.98 14.66 24.63
N LYS A 426 -13.07 15.42 24.51
CA LYS A 426 -14.42 14.86 24.58
C LYS A 426 -14.73 14.20 23.25
N LEU A 427 -14.89 12.89 23.24
CA LEU A 427 -15.17 12.13 22.02
C LEU A 427 -16.62 12.32 21.58
N VAL A 428 -16.81 12.52 20.27
CA VAL A 428 -18.11 12.55 19.62
C VAL A 428 -18.02 11.64 18.38
N PRO A 429 -18.79 10.56 18.29
CA PRO A 429 -18.79 9.68 17.12
C PRO A 429 -18.97 10.46 15.82
N GLY A 430 -18.22 10.10 14.78
CA GLY A 430 -18.24 10.76 13.47
C GLY A 430 -17.55 12.13 13.40
N LYS A 431 -16.97 12.61 14.51
CA LYS A 431 -16.19 13.86 14.52
C LYS A 431 -14.69 13.56 14.71
N PRO A 432 -13.81 14.37 14.11
CA PRO A 432 -12.37 14.22 14.32
C PRO A 432 -12.01 14.27 15.80
N SER A 433 -11.27 13.28 16.29
CA SER A 433 -10.93 13.11 17.70
C SER A 433 -9.45 13.30 18.03
N GLY A 434 -8.58 13.33 17.04
CA GLY A 434 -7.13 13.20 17.24
C GLY A 434 -6.36 14.52 17.27
N THR A 435 -6.49 15.29 16.24
CA THR A 435 -5.59 16.42 15.94
C THR A 435 -5.69 17.63 16.88
N PRO A 436 -6.87 18.05 17.38
CA PRO A 436 -6.96 19.28 18.17
C PRO A 436 -6.32 19.20 19.54
N THR A 437 -6.07 18.00 20.06
CA THR A 437 -5.66 17.74 21.45
C THR A 437 -4.19 17.39 21.60
N VAL A 438 -3.45 17.36 20.48
CA VAL A 438 -2.02 17.08 20.43
C VAL A 438 -1.30 18.23 19.73
N ARG A 439 -0.30 18.81 20.40
CA ARG A 439 0.57 19.85 19.85
C ARG A 439 1.84 19.22 19.31
N ARG A 440 2.25 19.56 18.08
CA ARG A 440 3.42 18.98 17.42
C ARG A 440 4.18 20.04 16.61
N THR A 441 5.50 19.94 16.62
CA THR A 441 6.40 20.70 15.73
C THR A 441 7.46 19.79 15.17
N VAL A 442 7.84 19.97 13.91
CA VAL A 442 8.91 19.20 13.26
C VAL A 442 10.25 19.51 13.91
N VAL A 443 11.05 18.47 14.13
CA VAL A 443 12.46 18.54 14.59
C VAL A 443 13.33 17.84 13.56
N LEU A 444 14.44 18.48 13.18
CA LEU A 444 15.42 17.97 12.22
C LEU A 444 16.80 17.98 12.86
N ASP A 445 17.60 16.94 12.64
CA ASP A 445 19.02 16.91 12.98
C ASP A 445 19.84 17.64 11.91
N ASP A 446 19.49 17.38 10.64
CA ASP A 446 20.08 18.00 9.47
C ASP A 446 18.98 18.63 8.60
N PRO A 447 18.99 19.93 8.38
CA PRO A 447 17.99 20.58 7.53
C PRO A 447 18.04 20.13 6.06
N ASN A 448 19.16 19.54 5.62
CA ASN A 448 19.37 19.06 4.25
C ASN A 448 19.00 17.60 4.03
N VAL A 449 18.71 16.84 5.10
CA VAL A 449 18.37 15.41 5.01
C VAL A 449 17.12 15.14 5.82
N ARG A 450 16.03 14.86 5.12
CA ARG A 450 14.74 14.52 5.75
C ARG A 450 14.31 13.08 5.51
N GLY A 451 15.08 12.33 4.71
CA GLY A 451 14.81 10.92 4.43
C GLY A 451 15.94 10.24 3.69
N TYR A 452 15.83 8.94 3.57
CA TYR A 452 16.78 8.09 2.86
C TYR A 452 16.05 7.01 2.07
N LEU A 453 16.64 6.57 0.96
CA LEU A 453 16.41 5.21 0.47
C LEU A 453 17.48 4.31 1.07
N LYS A 454 17.09 3.20 1.67
CA LYS A 454 18.00 2.26 2.36
C LYS A 454 17.87 0.86 1.81
N ALA A 455 19.00 0.14 1.74
CA ALA A 455 18.99 -1.32 1.64
C ALA A 455 19.25 -1.91 3.02
N VAL A 456 18.31 -2.68 3.53
CA VAL A 456 18.28 -3.13 4.93
C VAL A 456 18.22 -4.65 5.02
N ASP A 457 19.08 -5.25 5.82
CA ASP A 457 18.99 -6.66 6.18
C ASP A 457 17.81 -6.88 7.14
N PRO A 458 16.83 -7.74 6.80
CA PRO A 458 15.62 -7.90 7.60
C PRO A 458 15.86 -8.49 8.99
N MET A 459 16.90 -9.30 9.17
CA MET A 459 17.17 -9.98 10.43
C MET A 459 17.95 -9.11 11.42
N THR A 460 18.72 -8.14 10.91
CA THR A 460 19.59 -7.31 11.76
C THR A 460 19.17 -5.84 11.81
N GLY A 461 18.31 -5.38 10.90
CA GLY A 461 17.93 -3.98 10.73
C GLY A 461 19.06 -3.08 10.21
N LYS A 462 20.25 -3.64 9.92
CA LYS A 462 21.40 -2.87 9.46
C LYS A 462 21.26 -2.51 7.98
N SER A 463 21.56 -1.25 7.67
CA SER A 463 21.67 -0.79 6.29
C SER A 463 23.00 -1.22 5.68
N THR A 464 22.97 -1.75 4.45
CA THR A 464 24.15 -1.98 3.62
C THR A 464 24.60 -0.66 2.98
N TRP A 465 23.62 0.15 2.57
CA TRP A 465 23.83 1.51 2.06
C TRP A 465 22.60 2.38 2.33
N GLU A 466 22.81 3.70 2.28
CA GLU A 466 21.77 4.72 2.46
C GLU A 466 22.01 5.88 1.48
N THR A 467 20.98 6.23 0.70
CA THR A 467 21.01 7.37 -0.21
C THR A 467 20.15 8.49 0.38
N PRO A 468 20.74 9.66 0.75
CA PRO A 468 20.02 10.76 1.41
C PRO A 468 19.17 11.58 0.45
N TYR A 469 18.06 12.13 0.95
CA TYR A 469 17.17 13.04 0.23
C TYR A 469 16.79 14.26 1.08
N LYS A 470 16.66 15.42 0.42
CA LYS A 470 16.26 16.68 1.06
C LYS A 470 14.81 16.67 1.56
N SER A 471 13.94 15.90 0.89
CA SER A 471 12.58 15.60 1.34
C SER A 471 12.41 14.09 1.42
N PRO A 472 11.56 13.56 2.30
CA PRO A 472 11.31 12.12 2.35
C PRO A 472 10.65 11.65 1.05
N ASN A 473 10.95 10.44 0.61
CA ASN A 473 10.26 9.81 -0.51
C ASN A 473 9.02 9.05 -0.02
N TYR A 474 7.87 9.36 -0.59
CA TYR A 474 6.60 8.66 -0.33
C TYR A 474 6.19 7.70 -1.46
N SER A 475 6.99 7.61 -2.53
CA SER A 475 6.85 6.56 -3.52
C SER A 475 7.25 5.21 -2.94
N SER A 476 6.59 4.15 -3.37
CA SER A 476 7.04 2.80 -3.07
C SER A 476 8.31 2.47 -3.84
N THR A 477 9.03 1.44 -3.41
CA THR A 477 10.17 0.89 -4.15
C THR A 477 9.73 -0.30 -5.01
N LEU A 478 10.46 -0.55 -6.09
CA LEU A 478 10.36 -1.72 -6.94
C LEU A 478 11.78 -2.23 -7.19
N VAL A 479 12.04 -3.51 -7.01
CA VAL A 479 13.36 -4.11 -7.28
C VAL A 479 13.27 -5.17 -8.37
N THR A 480 14.30 -5.28 -9.21
CA THR A 480 14.35 -6.23 -10.34
C THR A 480 15.47 -7.25 -10.21
N ALA A 481 15.35 -8.36 -10.94
CA ALA A 481 16.38 -9.39 -11.02
C ALA A 481 17.70 -8.88 -11.62
N SER A 482 17.68 -7.77 -12.35
CA SER A 482 18.88 -7.07 -12.85
C SER A 482 19.55 -6.15 -11.81
N ASN A 483 19.15 -6.24 -10.53
CA ASN A 483 19.66 -5.41 -9.43
C ASN A 483 19.45 -3.90 -9.64
N LEU A 484 18.29 -3.50 -10.13
CA LEU A 484 17.84 -2.11 -10.13
C LEU A 484 16.76 -1.91 -9.08
N VAL A 485 16.81 -0.77 -8.41
CA VAL A 485 15.71 -0.27 -7.56
C VAL A 485 15.11 0.95 -8.24
N PHE A 486 13.80 0.93 -8.47
CA PHE A 486 13.06 2.09 -8.97
C PHE A 486 12.28 2.73 -7.82
N THR A 487 12.30 4.06 -7.77
CA THR A 487 11.52 4.86 -6.82
C THR A 487 11.30 6.27 -7.35
N GLY A 488 10.37 7.00 -6.76
CA GLY A 488 10.14 8.40 -7.08
C GLY A 488 10.40 9.30 -5.88
N THR A 489 10.71 10.57 -6.14
CA THR A 489 10.85 11.60 -5.11
C THR A 489 9.60 12.48 -5.03
N MET A 490 9.37 13.12 -3.89
CA MET A 490 8.28 14.11 -3.76
C MET A 490 8.55 15.40 -4.54
N THR A 491 9.76 15.60 -5.04
CA THR A 491 10.15 16.70 -5.94
C THR A 491 9.98 16.33 -7.42
N GLY A 492 9.63 15.07 -7.72
CA GLY A 492 9.20 14.63 -9.05
C GLY A 492 10.24 13.86 -9.86
N GLU A 493 11.41 13.57 -9.30
CA GLU A 493 12.38 12.72 -9.99
C GLU A 493 11.97 11.25 -9.89
N PHE A 494 11.80 10.58 -11.02
CA PHE A 494 11.72 9.12 -11.09
C PHE A 494 13.10 8.57 -11.32
N GLN A 495 13.54 7.64 -10.50
CA GLN A 495 14.93 7.22 -10.42
C GLN A 495 15.08 5.71 -10.55
N ALA A 496 16.18 5.27 -11.22
CA ALA A 496 16.71 3.93 -11.17
C ALA A 496 18.06 3.95 -10.44
N LEU A 497 18.17 3.14 -9.37
CA LEU A 497 19.38 3.04 -8.57
C LEU A 497 19.97 1.63 -8.66
N ASP A 498 21.28 1.54 -8.51
CA ASP A 498 21.99 0.28 -8.31
C ASP A 498 21.59 -0.32 -6.95
N ALA A 499 21.01 -1.51 -6.94
CA ALA A 499 20.55 -2.17 -5.73
C ALA A 499 21.69 -2.58 -4.77
N ASP A 500 22.91 -2.75 -5.28
CA ASP A 500 24.07 -3.13 -4.45
C ASP A 500 24.73 -1.94 -3.75
N THR A 501 24.62 -0.72 -4.33
CA THR A 501 25.39 0.46 -3.87
C THR A 501 24.54 1.68 -3.53
N GLY A 502 23.28 1.73 -3.94
CA GLY A 502 22.40 2.89 -3.82
C GLY A 502 22.75 4.06 -4.78
N LYS A 503 23.69 3.85 -5.72
CA LYS A 503 24.05 4.88 -6.70
C LYS A 503 22.90 5.10 -7.68
N ILE A 504 22.51 6.36 -7.89
CA ILE A 504 21.54 6.75 -8.91
C ILE A 504 22.18 6.57 -10.29
N LEU A 505 21.62 5.69 -11.12
CA LEU A 505 22.08 5.38 -12.49
C LEU A 505 21.30 6.17 -13.54
N TRP A 506 20.07 6.53 -13.23
CA TRP A 506 19.19 7.28 -14.12
C TRP A 506 18.18 8.07 -13.30
N SER A 507 17.78 9.23 -13.80
CA SER A 507 16.74 10.08 -13.22
C SER A 507 16.00 10.83 -14.31
N PHE A 508 14.67 10.94 -14.17
CA PHE A 508 13.79 11.68 -15.06
C PHE A 508 12.87 12.58 -14.25
N GLN A 509 12.83 13.88 -14.56
CA GLN A 509 11.96 14.85 -13.91
C GLN A 509 10.54 14.79 -14.49
N THR A 510 9.55 14.41 -13.67
CA THR A 510 8.12 14.53 -13.99
C THR A 510 7.59 15.89 -13.52
N PRO A 511 6.43 16.36 -14.03
CA PRO A 511 5.90 17.68 -13.68
C PRO A 511 5.48 17.85 -12.22
N SER A 512 5.14 16.78 -11.53
CA SER A 512 4.67 16.77 -10.13
C SER A 512 5.46 15.77 -9.29
N GLY A 513 5.30 15.83 -7.97
CA GLY A 513 5.92 14.87 -7.06
C GLY A 513 5.41 13.45 -7.28
N ILE A 514 6.26 12.45 -7.05
CA ILE A 514 5.91 11.04 -7.20
C ILE A 514 5.64 10.45 -5.83
N VAL A 515 4.38 10.08 -5.58
CA VAL A 515 3.92 9.33 -4.42
C VAL A 515 3.27 8.00 -4.84
N GLY A 516 3.13 7.79 -6.15
CA GLY A 516 2.61 6.57 -6.73
C GLY A 516 3.59 5.40 -6.63
N GLN A 517 3.09 4.24 -6.98
CA GLN A 517 3.81 2.98 -6.87
C GLN A 517 4.34 2.55 -8.24
N PRO A 518 5.67 2.45 -8.46
CA PRO A 518 6.22 1.97 -9.71
C PRO A 518 5.94 0.47 -9.90
N VAL A 519 5.69 0.08 -11.14
CA VAL A 519 5.55 -1.31 -11.59
C VAL A 519 6.37 -1.53 -12.85
N THR A 520 6.81 -2.77 -13.10
CA THR A 520 7.46 -3.14 -14.36
C THR A 520 6.77 -4.36 -14.97
N TRP A 521 6.68 -4.37 -16.26
CA TRP A 521 5.95 -5.35 -17.06
C TRP A 521 6.59 -5.53 -18.43
N GLU A 522 6.19 -6.57 -19.18
CA GLU A 522 6.71 -6.86 -20.51
C GLU A 522 5.58 -7.02 -21.52
N ARG A 523 5.80 -6.52 -22.74
CA ARG A 523 4.93 -6.81 -23.88
C ARG A 523 5.76 -6.89 -25.15
N ASN A 524 5.50 -7.91 -25.97
CA ASN A 524 6.18 -8.13 -27.25
C ASN A 524 7.73 -8.16 -27.11
N GLY A 525 8.26 -8.75 -26.05
CA GLY A 525 9.70 -8.85 -25.79
C GLY A 525 10.36 -7.54 -25.34
N ARG A 526 9.56 -6.50 -25.02
CA ARG A 526 10.06 -5.21 -24.53
C ARG A 526 9.60 -4.98 -23.09
N GLN A 527 10.55 -4.65 -22.22
CA GLN A 527 10.28 -4.29 -20.83
C GLN A 527 9.93 -2.82 -20.69
N TYR A 528 8.93 -2.55 -19.86
CA TYR A 528 8.44 -1.21 -19.53
C TYR A 528 8.46 -0.99 -18.01
N VAL A 529 8.54 0.27 -17.60
CA VAL A 529 8.37 0.69 -16.21
C VAL A 529 7.30 1.80 -16.19
N THR A 530 6.31 1.65 -15.32
CA THR A 530 5.18 2.58 -15.23
C THR A 530 5.06 3.13 -13.82
N VAL A 531 4.81 4.45 -13.69
CA VAL A 531 4.62 5.13 -12.40
C VAL A 531 3.62 6.27 -12.50
N MET A 532 2.89 6.52 -11.44
CA MET A 532 2.03 7.70 -11.30
C MET A 532 2.81 8.86 -10.67
N SER A 533 2.71 10.04 -11.29
CA SER A 533 3.22 11.31 -10.77
C SER A 533 2.04 12.21 -10.40
N GLY A 534 2.01 12.70 -9.18
CA GLY A 534 0.99 13.58 -8.64
C GLY A 534 1.18 13.72 -7.14
N ILE A 535 1.76 14.86 -6.71
CA ILE A 535 2.04 15.12 -5.28
C ILE A 535 0.74 15.16 -4.47
N GLY A 536 0.78 14.59 -3.28
CA GLY A 536 -0.35 14.57 -2.35
C GLY A 536 0.01 13.87 -1.04
N GLY A 537 -1.03 13.50 -0.28
CA GLY A 537 -0.89 12.89 1.04
C GLY A 537 -0.59 13.88 2.14
N VAL A 538 -0.67 13.40 3.38
CA VAL A 538 -0.60 14.25 4.59
C VAL A 538 0.73 14.98 4.74
N TYR A 539 1.83 14.33 4.40
CA TYR A 539 3.14 14.97 4.53
C TYR A 539 3.26 16.19 3.61
N ALA A 540 2.92 16.06 2.34
CA ALA A 540 2.96 17.17 1.39
C ALA A 540 2.07 18.35 1.82
N LEU A 541 0.90 18.04 2.38
CA LEU A 541 -0.10 19.04 2.77
C LEU A 541 0.21 19.72 4.11
N ARG A 542 0.90 19.07 5.05
CA ARG A 542 0.97 19.48 6.46
C ARG A 542 2.37 19.59 7.05
N SER A 543 3.43 19.10 6.38
CA SER A 543 4.79 19.10 6.93
C SER A 543 5.45 20.49 6.97
N GLY A 544 5.00 21.41 6.12
CA GLY A 544 5.69 22.68 5.89
C GLY A 544 7.10 22.51 5.30
N ASP A 545 7.35 21.42 4.60
CA ASP A 545 8.65 21.19 3.93
C ASP A 545 8.87 22.21 2.82
N PRO A 546 9.89 23.10 2.96
CA PRO A 546 10.12 24.18 2.00
C PRO A 546 10.47 23.70 0.60
N ASN A 547 11.02 22.47 0.46
CA ASN A 547 11.38 21.89 -0.82
C ASN A 547 10.14 21.51 -1.66
N LEU A 548 8.97 21.34 -1.02
CA LEU A 548 7.72 20.94 -1.67
C LEU A 548 6.83 22.14 -2.04
N LYS A 549 7.16 23.35 -1.58
CA LYS A 549 6.33 24.55 -1.75
C LYS A 549 5.97 24.86 -3.20
N ASN A 550 6.90 24.61 -4.12
CA ASN A 550 6.75 24.94 -5.54
C ASN A 550 6.51 23.71 -6.43
N VAL A 551 6.29 22.53 -5.84
CA VAL A 551 5.95 21.32 -6.62
C VAL A 551 4.50 21.44 -7.09
N PRO A 552 4.24 21.45 -8.42
CA PRO A 552 2.90 21.61 -8.92
C PRO A 552 1.98 20.45 -8.52
N ALA A 553 0.74 20.75 -8.16
CA ALA A 553 -0.31 19.75 -8.06
C ALA A 553 -0.68 19.24 -9.46
N GLY A 554 -1.07 17.97 -9.57
CA GLY A 554 -1.48 17.34 -10.82
C GLY A 554 -1.29 15.84 -10.73
N ALA A 555 -1.89 15.10 -11.63
CA ALA A 555 -1.71 13.67 -11.69
C ALA A 555 -1.57 13.18 -13.13
N SER A 556 -0.57 12.36 -13.38
CA SER A 556 -0.27 11.75 -14.67
C SER A 556 0.32 10.36 -14.48
N LEU A 557 0.05 9.48 -15.42
CA LEU A 557 0.66 8.16 -15.54
C LEU A 557 1.77 8.23 -16.59
N TRP A 558 2.95 7.73 -16.25
CA TRP A 558 4.12 7.72 -17.11
C TRP A 558 4.60 6.31 -17.36
N THR A 559 4.92 5.98 -18.60
CA THR A 559 5.55 4.71 -18.97
C THR A 559 6.88 4.96 -19.66
N PHE A 560 7.89 4.22 -19.25
CA PHE A 560 9.27 4.31 -19.72
C PHE A 560 9.71 2.99 -20.33
N ALA A 561 10.58 3.05 -21.33
CA ALA A 561 11.28 1.90 -21.91
C ALA A 561 12.67 2.31 -22.38
N LEU A 562 13.49 1.33 -22.74
CA LEU A 562 14.78 1.63 -23.37
C LEU A 562 14.58 2.30 -24.73
N PHE A 563 15.39 3.31 -24.98
CA PHE A 563 15.46 3.92 -26.33
C PHE A 563 16.09 2.90 -27.29
N ASP A 564 15.37 2.57 -28.35
CA ASP A 564 15.87 1.71 -29.42
C ASP A 564 16.98 2.44 -30.19
N LYS A 565 18.07 1.75 -30.48
CA LYS A 565 19.19 2.31 -31.29
C LYS A 565 18.83 2.37 -32.76
#